data_f52bfd63490545299ad7b6e5455c28b5
#
_entry.id   f52bfd63490545299ad7b6e5455c28b5
#
_cell.length_a   1.000
_cell.length_b   1.000
_cell.length_c   1.000
_cell.angle_alpha   90.00
_cell.angle_beta   90.00
_cell.angle_gamma   90.00
#
_symmetry.space_group_name_H-M   'P 1'
#
loop_
_entity.id
_entity.type
_entity.pdbx_description
1 polymer ?
#
loop_
_entity_poly.entity_id
_entity_poly.type
_entity_poly.pdbx_seq_one_letter_code
_entity_poly.pdbx_strand_id
1 'polypeptide(L)'
;DHGRAPLDGIDFPGGNYLSMCGKYTASDNILTDYHESLMYKEYGDVFFLTHFPYNTSPFWNMKKSPIKGSTGDEVALKCDVIMGGMETIGSAERADDVDMMREQFHTISNGDYAQLLYNLFDKKRVLKELDEFLQFDFIPRFGGGIGVTRMISAMRLAGLM
;
A
#
# COMPACT_ATOMS: atom_id res chain seq x y z
N ASP A 1 -8.00 19.16 9.36
CA ASP A 1 -9.42 18.87 9.03
C ASP A 1 -9.79 19.60 7.75
N HIS A 2 -9.39 19.05 6.62
CA HIS A 2 -9.92 19.49 5.33
C HIS A 2 -11.12 18.60 5.00
N GLY A 3 -12.27 18.96 5.59
CA GLY A 3 -13.53 18.28 5.40
C GLY A 3 -13.92 18.20 3.93
N ARG A 4 -13.57 17.07 3.29
CA ARG A 4 -14.43 16.58 2.23
C ARG A 4 -15.62 15.95 2.91
N ALA A 5 -16.81 16.48 2.61
CA ALA A 5 -18.03 15.77 2.91
C ALA A 5 -17.87 14.32 2.42
N PRO A 6 -18.21 13.32 3.24
CA PRO A 6 -18.35 11.96 2.74
C PRO A 6 -19.25 12.03 1.50
N LEU A 7 -18.98 11.19 0.51
CA LEU A 7 -19.93 10.95 -0.56
C LEU A 7 -21.21 10.51 0.16
N ASP A 8 -22.19 11.42 0.21
CA ASP A 8 -23.34 11.30 1.11
C ASP A 8 -23.94 9.90 1.07
N GLY A 9 -23.74 9.14 2.17
CA GLY A 9 -24.39 7.86 2.39
C GLY A 9 -23.77 6.62 1.74
N ILE A 10 -22.62 6.70 1.08
CA ILE A 10 -21.92 5.50 0.58
C ILE A 10 -20.80 5.14 1.54
N ASP A 11 -21.03 4.11 2.35
CA ASP A 11 -20.02 3.50 3.20
C ASP A 11 -19.47 2.28 2.45
N PHE A 12 -18.19 2.34 2.05
CA PHE A 12 -17.54 1.21 1.42
C PHE A 12 -16.96 0.27 2.48
N PRO A 13 -17.12 -1.06 2.33
CA PRO A 13 -16.52 -2.01 3.24
C PRO A 13 -15.00 -1.93 3.21
N GLY A 14 -14.39 -2.19 4.36
CA GLY A 14 -12.94 -2.19 4.48
C GLY A 14 -12.46 -3.03 5.65
N GLY A 15 -11.18 -3.39 5.63
CA GLY A 15 -10.53 -4.13 6.68
C GLY A 15 -9.02 -3.93 6.68
N ASN A 16 -8.38 -4.17 7.82
CA ASN A 16 -6.93 -4.18 7.86
C ASN A 16 -6.36 -5.52 7.33
N TYR A 17 -5.15 -5.47 6.80
CA TYR A 17 -4.50 -6.60 6.16
C TYR A 17 -4.47 -7.86 7.06
N LEU A 18 -4.05 -7.72 8.33
CA LEU A 18 -3.95 -8.87 9.25
C LEU A 18 -5.30 -9.48 9.59
N SER A 19 -6.35 -8.66 9.73
CA SER A 19 -7.70 -9.19 9.93
C SER A 19 -8.17 -10.01 8.73
N MET A 20 -7.84 -9.55 7.53
CA MET A 20 -8.18 -10.28 6.31
C MET A 20 -7.33 -11.55 6.15
N CYS A 21 -6.07 -11.53 6.55
CA CYS A 21 -5.26 -12.75 6.66
C CYS A 21 -5.88 -13.75 7.62
N GLY A 22 -6.23 -13.33 8.84
CA GLY A 22 -6.89 -14.21 9.81
C GLY A 22 -8.20 -14.82 9.31
N LYS A 23 -8.85 -14.18 8.36
CA LYS A 23 -10.10 -14.67 7.76
C LYS A 23 -9.88 -15.65 6.60
N TYR A 24 -8.91 -15.38 5.74
CA TYR A 24 -8.76 -16.06 4.45
C TYR A 24 -7.53 -16.95 4.33
N THR A 25 -6.50 -16.75 5.16
CA THR A 25 -5.27 -17.55 5.09
C THR A 25 -5.18 -18.53 6.26
N ALA A 26 -4.55 -19.68 6.04
CA ALA A 26 -4.43 -20.70 7.08
C ALA A 26 -3.27 -20.40 8.06
N SER A 27 -2.12 -19.90 7.56
CA SER A 27 -0.93 -19.74 8.41
C SER A 27 0.15 -18.79 7.88
N ASP A 28 0.14 -18.49 6.59
CA ASP A 28 1.23 -17.74 5.94
C ASP A 28 1.06 -16.21 6.03
N ASN A 29 -0.13 -15.75 6.44
CA ASN A 29 -0.46 -14.33 6.56
C ASN A 29 -0.15 -13.52 5.28
N ILE A 30 -0.28 -14.16 4.11
CA ILE A 30 -0.07 -13.54 2.81
C ILE A 30 -1.39 -13.55 2.02
N LEU A 31 -1.88 -12.36 1.69
CA LEU A 31 -3.01 -12.22 0.78
C LEU A 31 -2.52 -12.30 -0.67
N THR A 32 -3.31 -12.95 -1.50
CA THR A 32 -3.05 -13.13 -2.94
C THR A 32 -4.27 -12.69 -3.75
N ASP A 33 -4.13 -12.62 -5.07
CA ASP A 33 -5.24 -12.30 -6.00
C ASP A 33 -6.47 -13.20 -5.76
N TYR A 34 -6.25 -14.44 -5.35
CA TYR A 34 -7.36 -15.33 -4.98
C TYR A 34 -8.15 -14.80 -3.78
N HIS A 35 -7.47 -14.31 -2.75
CA HIS A 35 -8.11 -13.74 -1.56
C HIS A 35 -8.82 -12.42 -1.88
N GLU A 36 -8.28 -11.61 -2.78
CA GLU A 36 -8.96 -10.41 -3.28
C GLU A 36 -10.26 -10.76 -3.99
N SER A 37 -10.26 -11.86 -4.78
CA SER A 37 -11.48 -12.36 -5.42
C SER A 37 -12.54 -12.83 -4.41
N LEU A 38 -12.13 -13.33 -3.24
CA LEU A 38 -13.05 -13.67 -2.16
C LEU A 38 -13.64 -12.42 -1.49
N MET A 39 -12.82 -11.37 -1.30
CA MET A 39 -13.31 -10.08 -0.80
C MET A 39 -14.40 -9.50 -1.71
N TYR A 40 -14.20 -9.54 -3.02
CA TYR A 40 -15.21 -9.12 -3.99
C TYR A 40 -16.53 -9.90 -3.84
N LYS A 41 -16.45 -11.22 -3.72
CA LYS A 41 -17.66 -12.07 -3.56
C LYS A 41 -18.41 -11.80 -2.27
N GLU A 42 -17.70 -11.43 -1.21
CA GLU A 42 -18.28 -11.25 0.11
C GLU A 42 -18.74 -9.81 0.39
N TYR A 43 -17.95 -8.83 -0.04
CA TYR A 43 -18.17 -7.42 0.31
C TYR A 43 -18.70 -6.57 -0.85
N GLY A 44 -18.69 -7.10 -2.10
CA GLY A 44 -19.18 -6.40 -3.27
C GLY A 44 -18.08 -5.73 -4.11
N ASP A 45 -18.49 -4.78 -4.94
CA ASP A 45 -17.66 -4.26 -6.04
C ASP A 45 -16.42 -3.50 -5.60
N VAL A 46 -16.42 -2.94 -4.38
CA VAL A 46 -15.32 -2.12 -3.84
C VAL A 46 -15.03 -2.53 -2.41
N PHE A 47 -13.76 -2.76 -2.09
CA PHE A 47 -13.27 -3.07 -0.76
C PHE A 47 -11.96 -2.32 -0.48
N PHE A 48 -11.83 -1.70 0.70
CA PHE A 48 -10.61 -1.01 1.13
C PHE A 48 -9.76 -1.91 2.03
N LEU A 49 -8.59 -2.34 1.54
CA LEU A 49 -7.60 -3.10 2.31
C LEU A 49 -6.53 -2.15 2.85
N THR A 50 -6.39 -2.08 4.18
CA THR A 50 -5.56 -1.06 4.83
C THR A 50 -4.53 -1.63 5.80
N HIS A 51 -3.61 -0.80 6.27
CA HIS A 51 -2.67 -1.11 7.36
C HIS A 51 -1.83 -2.36 7.08
N PHE A 52 -0.98 -2.27 6.06
CA PHE A 52 -0.12 -3.37 5.65
C PHE A 52 1.07 -3.53 6.60
N PRO A 53 1.33 -4.74 7.16
CA PRO A 53 2.52 -4.99 7.95
C PRO A 53 3.80 -4.74 7.14
N TYR A 54 4.86 -4.27 7.80
CA TYR A 54 6.13 -3.99 7.13
C TYR A 54 6.83 -5.25 6.58
N ASN A 55 6.54 -6.43 7.11
CA ASN A 55 7.01 -7.69 6.57
C ASN A 55 6.41 -8.05 5.20
N THR A 56 5.35 -7.37 4.76
CA THR A 56 4.83 -7.48 3.39
C THR A 56 5.57 -6.58 2.39
N SER A 57 6.66 -5.96 2.82
CA SER A 57 7.51 -5.09 2.02
C SER A 57 6.76 -3.96 1.30
N PRO A 58 6.00 -3.12 2.05
CA PRO A 58 5.44 -1.91 1.47
C PRO A 58 6.57 -1.02 0.94
N PHE A 59 6.26 -0.09 0.03
CA PHE A 59 7.30 0.74 -0.56
C PHE A 59 8.03 1.60 0.50
N TRP A 60 9.34 1.76 0.39
CA TRP A 60 10.23 2.33 1.40
C TRP A 60 9.87 3.73 1.92
N ASN A 61 9.17 4.54 1.16
CA ASN A 61 8.75 5.89 1.57
C ASN A 61 7.29 5.95 2.06
N MET A 62 6.70 4.83 2.44
CA MET A 62 5.40 4.83 3.08
C MET A 62 5.53 5.17 4.56
N LYS A 63 4.57 5.96 5.07
CA LYS A 63 4.55 6.37 6.46
C LYS A 63 4.17 5.19 7.36
N LYS A 64 4.90 5.05 8.47
CA LYS A 64 4.56 4.11 9.53
C LYS A 64 3.34 4.61 10.31
N SER A 65 2.43 3.70 10.63
CA SER A 65 1.33 4.01 11.55
C SER A 65 1.88 4.24 12.97
N PRO A 66 1.35 5.24 13.69
CA PRO A 66 1.65 5.39 15.11
C PRO A 66 1.06 4.25 15.96
N ILE A 67 0.10 3.52 15.40
CA ILE A 67 -0.58 2.39 16.04
C ILE A 67 0.01 1.11 15.45
N LYS A 68 0.54 0.26 16.31
CA LYS A 68 1.01 -1.08 15.91
C LYS A 68 -0.17 -1.97 15.53
N GLY A 69 0.07 -2.90 14.60
CA GLY A 69 -0.90 -3.94 14.29
C GLY A 69 -1.26 -4.80 15.50
N SER A 70 -2.31 -5.59 15.37
CA SER A 70 -2.81 -6.47 16.45
C SER A 70 -1.77 -7.47 16.97
N THR A 71 -0.75 -7.76 16.18
CA THR A 71 0.40 -8.62 16.55
C THR A 71 1.57 -7.84 17.17
N GLY A 72 1.44 -6.51 17.33
CA GLY A 72 2.50 -5.63 17.81
C GLY A 72 3.48 -5.20 16.73
N ASP A 73 3.28 -5.64 15.48
CA ASP A 73 4.11 -5.31 14.34
C ASP A 73 3.87 -3.88 13.85
N GLU A 74 4.93 -3.28 13.27
CA GLU A 74 4.79 -2.02 12.57
C GLU A 74 3.98 -2.20 11.28
N VAL A 75 3.09 -1.26 11.02
CA VAL A 75 2.25 -1.25 9.82
C VAL A 75 2.42 0.06 9.05
N ALA A 76 2.36 -0.05 7.72
CA ALA A 76 2.33 1.11 6.84
C ALA A 76 0.91 1.67 6.73
N LEU A 77 0.79 2.99 6.64
CA LEU A 77 -0.46 3.67 6.28
C LEU A 77 -0.71 3.54 4.77
N LYS A 78 -0.82 2.28 4.33
CA LYS A 78 -1.13 1.88 2.96
C LYS A 78 -2.60 1.53 2.85
N CYS A 79 -3.18 1.85 1.71
CA CYS A 79 -4.54 1.46 1.34
C CYS A 79 -4.55 0.99 -0.11
N ASP A 80 -4.96 -0.26 -0.31
CA ASP A 80 -5.26 -0.80 -1.63
C ASP A 80 -6.78 -0.85 -1.80
N VAL A 81 -7.26 -0.36 -2.93
CA VAL A 81 -8.67 -0.46 -3.30
C VAL A 81 -8.84 -1.65 -4.21
N ILE A 82 -9.50 -2.66 -3.68
CA ILE A 82 -9.87 -3.86 -4.42
C ILE A 82 -11.19 -3.59 -5.14
N MET A 83 -11.18 -3.65 -6.46
CA MET A 83 -12.36 -3.44 -7.30
C MET A 83 -12.53 -4.60 -8.25
N GLY A 84 -13.73 -5.20 -8.27
CA GLY A 84 -13.98 -6.37 -9.10
C GLY A 84 -13.06 -7.56 -8.79
N GLY A 85 -12.58 -7.67 -7.55
CA GLY A 85 -11.71 -8.74 -7.08
C GLY A 85 -10.22 -8.58 -7.42
N MET A 86 -9.78 -7.36 -7.74
CA MET A 86 -8.38 -7.06 -8.06
C MET A 86 -7.95 -5.74 -7.39
N GLU A 87 -6.71 -5.68 -6.85
CA GLU A 87 -6.11 -4.41 -6.47
C GLU A 87 -6.09 -3.48 -7.70
N THR A 88 -6.91 -2.44 -7.66
CA THR A 88 -7.07 -1.49 -8.76
C THR A 88 -6.37 -0.17 -8.48
N ILE A 89 -6.36 0.26 -7.22
CA ILE A 89 -5.65 1.44 -6.77
C ILE A 89 -4.76 1.06 -5.60
N GLY A 90 -3.48 1.31 -5.71
CA GLY A 90 -2.54 1.25 -4.59
C GLY A 90 -2.19 2.64 -4.12
N SER A 91 -2.37 2.95 -2.83
CA SER A 91 -2.11 4.26 -2.27
C SER A 91 -1.52 4.19 -0.86
N ALA A 92 -0.86 5.26 -0.44
CA ALA A 92 -0.35 5.37 0.92
C ALA A 92 -0.17 6.82 1.34
N GLU A 93 -0.23 7.08 2.64
CA GLU A 93 0.40 8.26 3.22
C GLU A 93 1.91 8.12 3.08
N ARG A 94 2.57 9.18 2.59
CA ARG A 94 4.02 9.18 2.39
C ARG A 94 4.72 9.69 3.62
N ALA A 95 5.86 9.09 3.91
CA ALA A 95 6.73 9.53 4.99
C ALA A 95 7.26 10.95 4.75
N ASP A 96 7.42 11.68 5.82
CA ASP A 96 8.00 13.02 5.89
C ASP A 96 9.28 13.05 6.75
N ASP A 97 9.62 11.96 7.41
CA ASP A 97 10.86 11.77 8.16
C ASP A 97 11.97 11.24 7.23
N VAL A 98 12.96 12.09 6.98
CA VAL A 98 14.09 11.84 6.07
C VAL A 98 14.97 10.69 6.55
N ASP A 99 15.25 10.62 7.85
CA ASP A 99 16.11 9.59 8.43
C ASP A 99 15.43 8.22 8.36
N MET A 100 14.15 8.15 8.67
CA MET A 100 13.35 6.94 8.51
C MET A 100 13.28 6.50 7.05
N MET A 101 13.07 7.42 6.10
CA MET A 101 13.04 7.09 4.68
C MET A 101 14.39 6.54 4.19
N ARG A 102 15.51 7.12 4.64
CA ARG A 102 16.84 6.63 4.33
C ARG A 102 17.07 5.21 4.85
N GLU A 103 16.74 4.97 6.10
CA GLU A 103 16.83 3.65 6.71
C GLU A 103 15.98 2.62 5.95
N GLN A 104 14.73 2.95 5.69
CA GLN A 104 13.80 2.07 4.96
C GLN A 104 14.29 1.74 3.54
N PHE A 105 14.86 2.70 2.83
CA PHE A 105 15.44 2.45 1.51
C PHE A 105 16.49 1.34 1.54
N HIS A 106 17.30 1.29 2.58
CA HIS A 106 18.37 0.31 2.71
C HIS A 106 17.94 -1.02 3.32
N THR A 107 16.86 -1.05 4.09
CA THR A 107 16.49 -2.22 4.90
C THR A 107 15.26 -2.97 4.38
N ILE A 108 14.40 -2.31 3.60
CA ILE A 108 13.19 -2.94 3.09
C ILE A 108 13.51 -4.19 2.25
N SER A 109 12.67 -5.20 2.33
CA SER A 109 12.89 -6.50 1.69
C SER A 109 14.27 -7.10 2.03
N ASN A 110 14.70 -6.95 3.29
CA ASN A 110 16.02 -7.36 3.77
C ASN A 110 17.20 -6.76 2.96
N GLY A 111 17.01 -5.57 2.39
CA GLY A 111 18.01 -4.87 1.56
C GLY A 111 17.97 -5.22 0.07
N ASP A 112 17.16 -6.17 -0.34
CA ASP A 112 17.10 -6.62 -1.74
C ASP A 112 16.68 -5.50 -2.70
N TYR A 113 15.82 -4.58 -2.25
CA TYR A 113 15.40 -3.44 -3.08
C TYR A 113 16.60 -2.53 -3.43
N ALA A 114 17.37 -2.11 -2.44
CA ALA A 114 18.55 -1.28 -2.69
C ALA A 114 19.59 -2.01 -3.54
N GLN A 115 19.83 -3.29 -3.26
CA GLN A 115 20.78 -4.11 -4.02
C GLN A 115 20.37 -4.27 -5.48
N LEU A 116 19.09 -4.47 -5.76
CA LEU A 116 18.57 -4.50 -7.13
C LEU A 116 18.87 -3.20 -7.88
N LEU A 117 18.62 -2.05 -7.25
CA LEU A 117 18.92 -0.75 -7.86
C LEU A 117 20.43 -0.55 -8.09
N TYR A 118 21.27 -0.97 -7.14
CA TYR A 118 22.73 -0.88 -7.30
C TYR A 118 23.24 -1.72 -8.47
N ASN A 119 22.64 -2.86 -8.71
CA ASN A 119 23.00 -3.74 -9.82
C ASN A 119 22.52 -3.19 -11.18
N LEU A 120 21.39 -2.50 -11.21
CA LEU A 120 20.81 -1.95 -12.44
C LEU A 120 21.41 -0.60 -12.85
N PHE A 121 21.73 0.26 -11.88
CA PHE A 121 22.00 1.69 -12.16
C PHE A 121 23.33 2.22 -11.61
N ASP A 122 24.20 1.41 -11.09
CA ASP A 122 25.39 1.79 -10.34
C ASP A 122 25.08 2.41 -8.95
N LYS A 123 25.79 1.90 -7.95
CA LYS A 123 25.55 2.28 -6.55
C LYS A 123 25.76 3.77 -6.28
N LYS A 124 26.82 4.36 -6.88
CA LYS A 124 27.16 5.79 -6.66
C LYS A 124 26.05 6.70 -7.19
N ARG A 125 25.49 6.35 -8.35
CA ARG A 125 24.39 7.08 -8.95
C ARG A 125 23.12 6.98 -8.08
N VAL A 126 22.75 5.76 -7.66
CA VAL A 126 21.56 5.52 -6.82
C VAL A 126 21.65 6.29 -5.52
N LEU A 127 22.79 6.26 -4.83
CA LEU A 127 22.97 6.98 -3.58
C LEU A 127 22.92 8.50 -3.78
N LYS A 128 23.49 9.02 -4.86
CA LYS A 128 23.39 10.43 -5.19
C LYS A 128 21.95 10.87 -5.43
N GLU A 129 21.18 10.12 -6.23
CA GLU A 129 19.77 10.41 -6.50
C GLU A 129 18.91 10.30 -5.23
N LEU A 130 19.18 9.34 -4.35
CA LEU A 130 18.53 9.23 -3.05
C LEU A 130 18.83 10.46 -2.18
N ASP A 131 20.10 10.87 -2.09
CA ASP A 131 20.51 12.05 -1.32
C ASP A 131 19.85 13.33 -1.86
N GLU A 132 19.80 13.50 -3.17
CA GLU A 132 19.12 14.63 -3.81
C GLU A 132 17.61 14.63 -3.51
N PHE A 133 16.96 13.45 -3.56
CA PHE A 133 15.55 13.31 -3.20
C PHE A 133 15.30 13.65 -1.72
N LEU A 134 16.16 13.19 -0.83
CA LEU A 134 16.00 13.39 0.61
C LEU A 134 16.33 14.83 1.08
N GLN A 135 16.78 15.72 0.18
CA GLN A 135 16.98 17.15 0.48
C GLN A 135 15.69 17.97 0.38
N PHE A 136 14.61 17.42 -0.16
CA PHE A 136 13.33 18.12 -0.23
C PHE A 136 12.74 18.31 1.17
N ASP A 137 12.08 19.45 1.37
CA ASP A 137 11.25 19.70 2.54
C ASP A 137 9.91 19.00 2.35
N PHE A 138 9.76 17.83 2.99
CA PHE A 138 8.59 17.00 2.80
C PHE A 138 7.41 17.48 3.64
N ILE A 139 6.32 17.78 2.99
CA ILE A 139 5.02 18.02 3.63
C ILE A 139 4.23 16.71 3.76
N PRO A 140 3.29 16.61 4.70
CA PRO A 140 2.33 15.51 4.74
C PRO A 140 1.62 15.35 3.39
N ARG A 141 1.70 14.17 2.81
CA ARG A 141 1.17 13.92 1.47
C ARG A 141 0.71 12.48 1.30
N PHE A 142 -0.25 12.31 0.41
CA PHE A 142 -0.67 11.00 -0.08
C PHE A 142 -0.19 10.81 -1.51
N GLY A 143 0.08 9.58 -1.88
CA GLY A 143 0.43 9.23 -3.24
C GLY A 143 -0.07 7.84 -3.57
N GLY A 144 -0.46 7.65 -4.83
CA GLY A 144 -0.96 6.37 -5.29
C GLY A 144 -0.90 6.24 -6.80
N GLY A 145 -1.23 5.04 -7.27
CA GLY A 145 -1.34 4.71 -8.68
C GLY A 145 -2.64 3.99 -8.97
N ILE A 146 -3.17 4.20 -10.16
CA ILE A 146 -4.37 3.54 -10.65
C ILE A 146 -3.99 2.60 -11.79
N GLY A 147 -4.32 1.33 -11.64
CA GLY A 147 -4.20 0.33 -12.71
C GLY A 147 -5.32 0.53 -13.73
N VAL A 148 -5.07 1.31 -14.79
CA VAL A 148 -6.11 1.70 -15.75
C VAL A 148 -6.81 0.49 -16.37
N THR A 149 -6.09 -0.55 -16.75
CA THR A 149 -6.67 -1.78 -17.30
C THR A 149 -7.52 -2.52 -16.28
N ARG A 150 -7.10 -2.57 -15.01
CA ARG A 150 -7.87 -3.16 -13.92
C ARG A 150 -9.13 -2.35 -13.63
N MET A 151 -9.04 -1.02 -13.65
CA MET A 151 -10.20 -0.12 -13.50
C MET A 151 -11.23 -0.37 -14.59
N ILE A 152 -10.82 -0.44 -15.85
CA ILE A 152 -11.72 -0.74 -16.99
C ILE A 152 -12.39 -2.11 -16.79
N SER A 153 -11.63 -3.12 -16.34
CA SER A 153 -12.17 -4.45 -16.08
C SER A 153 -13.22 -4.42 -14.95
N ALA A 154 -12.93 -3.73 -13.86
CA ALA A 154 -13.86 -3.57 -12.75
C ALA A 154 -15.15 -2.83 -13.17
N MET A 155 -15.03 -1.76 -13.96
CA MET A 155 -16.18 -1.02 -14.48
C MET A 155 -17.07 -1.90 -15.39
N ARG A 156 -16.47 -2.75 -16.22
CA ARG A 156 -17.22 -3.72 -17.05
C ARG A 156 -17.95 -4.74 -16.20
N LEU A 157 -17.29 -5.28 -15.15
CA LEU A 157 -17.93 -6.22 -14.23
C LEU A 157 -19.12 -5.59 -13.50
N ALA A 158 -19.01 -4.32 -13.16
CA ALA A 158 -20.07 -3.55 -12.49
C ALA A 158 -21.17 -3.05 -13.47
N GLY A 159 -21.07 -3.35 -14.76
CA GLY A 159 -22.06 -2.93 -15.78
C GLY A 159 -22.04 -1.42 -16.09
N LEU A 160 -20.92 -0.74 -15.83
CA LEU A 160 -20.75 0.71 -16.04
C LEU A 160 -20.20 1.05 -17.45
N MET A 161 -19.82 0.04 -18.20
CA MET A 161 -19.29 0.17 -19.57
C MET A 161 -19.83 -0.94 -20.47
#